data_fd7bcbdbb1aceddca879f79f2f0d8ade
#
_entry.id   fd7bcbdbb1aceddca879f79f2f0d8ade
#
_cell.length_a   1.000
_cell.length_b   1.000
_cell.length_c   1.000
_cell.angle_alpha   90.00
_cell.angle_beta   90.00
_cell.angle_gamma   90.00
#
_symmetry.space_group_name_H-M   'P 1'
#
loop_
_entity.id
_entity.type
_entity.pdbx_description
1 polymer ?
#
loop_
_entity_poly.entity_id
_entity_poly.type
_entity_poly.pdbx_seq_one_letter_code
_entity_poly.pdbx_strand_id
1 'polypeptide(L)'
;PAGDGGLAALDLLATANLVNYFGRVDNFEKICLKPLLITKGDSRLALYGLGHVRDERLARCFEHREVSVARPVHHTDQWFSILALHQNRLPRGATMGTKGYIKEQSLPSCFDLVVWGHEHECMIGGGMDALPDSVENEFVVVQPGSTVATALVEGEAKPKHVALLSVLGDKWNLVPIPLTTVRPFVIKEVALEDHDEEYDLHKEEGLMRCLEDQVNAMLATLPPAPTPLVEAGE
;
A
#
# COMPACT_ATOMS: atom_id res chain seq x y z
N PRO A 1 3.32 -13.59 -7.96
CA PRO A 1 4.23 -14.11 -8.97
C PRO A 1 3.55 -15.25 -9.71
N ALA A 2 3.56 -15.18 -11.05
CA ALA A 2 3.04 -16.27 -11.86
C ALA A 2 3.96 -17.50 -11.69
N GLY A 3 3.38 -18.68 -11.43
CA GLY A 3 4.08 -19.95 -11.43
C GLY A 3 4.49 -20.39 -12.84
N ASP A 4 5.01 -21.60 -12.97
CA ASP A 4 5.31 -22.22 -14.27
C ASP A 4 4.04 -22.20 -15.15
N GLY A 5 4.14 -21.61 -16.34
CA GLY A 5 3.01 -21.40 -17.26
C GLY A 5 2.33 -20.04 -17.17
N GLY A 6 2.83 -19.10 -16.37
CA GLY A 6 2.32 -17.72 -16.31
C GLY A 6 0.98 -17.57 -15.55
N LEU A 7 0.54 -18.60 -14.82
CA LEU A 7 -0.70 -18.57 -14.03
C LEU A 7 -0.42 -18.10 -12.60
N ALA A 8 -1.25 -17.20 -12.09
CA ALA A 8 -1.27 -16.75 -10.72
C ALA A 8 -2.44 -17.42 -9.95
N ALA A 9 -2.37 -17.42 -8.61
CA ALA A 9 -3.47 -17.92 -7.78
C ALA A 9 -4.80 -17.22 -8.07
N LEU A 10 -4.77 -15.93 -8.43
CA LEU A 10 -5.95 -15.17 -8.84
C LEU A 10 -6.61 -15.68 -10.12
N ASP A 11 -5.87 -16.29 -11.04
CA ASP A 11 -6.44 -16.89 -12.25
C ASP A 11 -7.37 -18.06 -11.91
N LEU A 12 -7.02 -18.85 -10.88
CA LEU A 12 -7.87 -19.94 -10.37
C LEU A 12 -9.16 -19.40 -9.76
N LEU A 13 -9.06 -18.35 -8.93
CA LEU A 13 -10.23 -17.72 -8.32
C LEU A 13 -11.12 -17.05 -9.37
N ALA A 14 -10.53 -16.43 -10.38
CA ALA A 14 -11.29 -15.84 -11.49
C ALA A 14 -12.00 -16.91 -12.32
N THR A 15 -11.34 -18.05 -12.61
CA THR A 15 -11.94 -19.18 -13.33
C THR A 15 -13.10 -19.80 -12.54
N ALA A 16 -13.00 -19.81 -11.20
CA ALA A 16 -14.07 -20.26 -10.31
C ALA A 16 -15.19 -19.21 -10.12
N ASN A 17 -15.14 -18.06 -10.80
CA ASN A 17 -16.06 -16.92 -10.65
C ASN A 17 -16.17 -16.36 -9.21
N LEU A 18 -15.11 -16.51 -8.42
CA LEU A 18 -15.05 -15.98 -7.05
C LEU A 18 -14.57 -14.53 -7.01
N VAL A 19 -13.82 -14.08 -8.02
CA VAL A 19 -13.31 -12.72 -8.14
C VAL A 19 -13.38 -12.24 -9.60
N ASN A 20 -13.51 -10.94 -9.78
CA ASN A 20 -13.33 -10.29 -11.08
C ASN A 20 -11.87 -9.82 -11.19
N TYR A 21 -11.01 -10.65 -11.75
CA TYR A 21 -9.59 -10.35 -11.91
C TYR A 21 -9.37 -9.45 -13.12
N PHE A 22 -8.70 -8.32 -12.91
CA PHE A 22 -8.37 -7.35 -13.96
C PHE A 22 -6.94 -6.82 -13.79
N GLY A 23 -6.44 -6.11 -14.80
CA GLY A 23 -5.10 -5.52 -14.77
C GLY A 23 -3.97 -6.49 -15.11
N ARG A 24 -4.28 -7.66 -15.68
CA ARG A 24 -3.27 -8.59 -16.18
C ARG A 24 -2.47 -7.94 -17.30
N VAL A 25 -1.15 -8.09 -17.25
CA VAL A 25 -0.23 -7.62 -18.29
C VAL A 25 0.18 -8.81 -19.15
N ASP A 26 -0.33 -8.88 -20.37
CA ASP A 26 -0.04 -9.96 -21.31
C ASP A 26 1.18 -9.68 -22.17
N ASN A 27 1.45 -8.40 -22.45
CA ASN A 27 2.63 -7.97 -23.20
C ASN A 27 3.47 -7.00 -22.36
N PHE A 28 4.66 -7.46 -21.96
CA PHE A 28 5.59 -6.68 -21.15
C PHE A 28 6.45 -5.69 -21.94
N GLU A 29 6.37 -5.70 -23.26
CA GLU A 29 7.09 -4.75 -24.13
C GLU A 29 6.22 -3.53 -24.46
N LYS A 30 4.90 -3.72 -24.49
CA LYS A 30 3.94 -2.65 -24.75
C LYS A 30 2.71 -2.83 -23.87
N ILE A 31 2.69 -2.11 -22.76
CA ILE A 31 1.62 -2.16 -21.76
C ILE A 31 0.48 -1.24 -22.18
N CYS A 32 -0.74 -1.78 -22.24
CA CYS A 32 -1.95 -1.00 -22.47
C CYS A 32 -2.90 -1.17 -21.29
N LEU A 33 -3.06 -0.11 -20.49
CA LEU A 33 -4.00 -0.07 -19.38
C LEU A 33 -5.41 0.16 -19.93
N LYS A 34 -6.30 -0.81 -19.70
CA LYS A 34 -7.71 -0.76 -20.13
C LYS A 34 -8.60 -0.63 -18.89
N PRO A 35 -9.59 0.27 -18.89
CA PRO A 35 -10.48 0.45 -17.76
C PRO A 35 -11.59 -0.59 -17.71
N LEU A 36 -12.03 -0.93 -16.50
CA LEU A 36 -13.38 -1.39 -16.22
C LEU A 36 -14.25 -0.14 -16.05
N LEU A 37 -15.30 -0.05 -16.85
CA LEU A 37 -16.21 1.10 -16.82
C LEU A 37 -17.42 0.76 -15.96
N ILE A 38 -17.62 1.53 -14.89
CA ILE A 38 -18.71 1.34 -13.93
C ILE A 38 -19.54 2.62 -13.90
N THR A 39 -20.86 2.48 -14.05
CA THR A 39 -21.79 3.61 -13.96
C THR A 39 -22.86 3.33 -12.93
N LYS A 40 -23.18 4.32 -12.11
CA LYS A 40 -24.27 4.27 -11.13
C LYS A 40 -24.92 5.66 -11.04
N GLY A 41 -26.15 5.80 -11.51
CA GLY A 41 -26.77 7.12 -11.68
C GLY A 41 -25.92 7.98 -12.61
N ASP A 42 -25.57 9.18 -12.16
CA ASP A 42 -24.74 10.11 -12.92
C ASP A 42 -23.24 9.91 -12.71
N SER A 43 -22.85 9.07 -11.75
CA SER A 43 -21.43 8.77 -11.49
C SER A 43 -20.87 7.78 -12.48
N ARG A 44 -19.68 8.09 -12.99
CA ARG A 44 -18.90 7.28 -13.93
C ARG A 44 -17.51 7.01 -13.36
N LEU A 45 -17.17 5.74 -13.18
CA LEU A 45 -15.89 5.30 -12.66
C LEU A 45 -15.14 4.48 -13.70
N ALA A 46 -13.92 4.90 -14.03
CA ALA A 46 -12.99 4.15 -14.86
C ALA A 46 -11.91 3.53 -13.94
N LEU A 47 -12.02 2.23 -13.68
CA LEU A 47 -11.12 1.50 -12.81
C LEU A 47 -10.06 0.79 -13.64
N TYR A 48 -8.80 1.19 -13.46
CA TYR A 48 -7.64 0.60 -14.12
C TYR A 48 -6.86 -0.27 -13.14
N GLY A 49 -6.31 -1.36 -13.65
CA GLY A 49 -5.40 -2.22 -12.93
C GLY A 49 -4.07 -2.35 -13.65
N LEU A 50 -2.98 -2.35 -12.88
CA LEU A 50 -1.66 -2.73 -13.36
C LEU A 50 -1.13 -3.85 -12.47
N GLY A 51 -1.21 -5.09 -12.96
CA GLY A 51 -0.65 -6.26 -12.31
C GLY A 51 0.87 -6.13 -12.17
N HIS A 52 1.43 -6.88 -11.24
CA HIS A 52 2.87 -6.79 -10.95
C HIS A 52 3.75 -7.02 -12.19
N VAL A 53 4.60 -6.07 -12.47
CA VAL A 53 5.69 -6.12 -13.45
C VAL A 53 6.98 -5.82 -12.68
N ARG A 54 8.08 -6.50 -13.00
CA ARG A 54 9.37 -6.16 -12.35
C ARG A 54 9.68 -4.68 -12.52
N ASP A 55 10.00 -4.00 -11.42
CA ASP A 55 10.14 -2.54 -11.37
C ASP A 55 11.09 -1.99 -12.43
N GLU A 56 12.26 -2.64 -12.62
CA GLU A 56 13.22 -2.19 -13.62
C GLU A 56 12.68 -2.28 -15.06
N ARG A 57 11.81 -3.28 -15.33
CA ARG A 57 11.16 -3.41 -16.63
C ARG A 57 10.09 -2.35 -16.80
N LEU A 58 9.25 -2.18 -15.79
CA LEU A 58 8.18 -1.19 -15.82
C LEU A 58 8.73 0.24 -15.91
N ALA A 59 9.80 0.56 -15.16
CA ALA A 59 10.48 1.84 -15.26
C ALA A 59 10.97 2.13 -16.69
N ARG A 60 11.57 1.11 -17.35
CA ARG A 60 11.96 1.23 -18.76
C ARG A 60 10.77 1.45 -19.69
N CYS A 61 9.65 0.75 -19.47
CA CYS A 61 8.45 0.95 -20.28
C CYS A 61 7.92 2.38 -20.16
N PHE A 62 7.98 2.99 -18.97
CA PHE A 62 7.64 4.41 -18.79
C PHE A 62 8.64 5.34 -19.48
N GLU A 63 9.96 5.11 -19.31
CA GLU A 63 11.02 5.87 -19.95
C GLU A 63 10.89 5.88 -21.49
N HIS A 64 10.54 4.73 -22.07
CA HIS A 64 10.39 4.56 -23.53
C HIS A 64 8.97 4.86 -24.05
N ARG A 65 8.05 5.32 -23.19
CA ARG A 65 6.64 5.60 -23.54
C ARG A 65 5.90 4.38 -24.10
N GLU A 66 6.23 3.21 -23.61
CA GLU A 66 5.62 1.92 -23.99
C GLU A 66 4.40 1.58 -23.12
N VAL A 67 4.06 2.46 -22.18
CA VAL A 67 2.82 2.37 -21.39
C VAL A 67 1.79 3.34 -21.96
N SER A 68 0.65 2.81 -22.37
CA SER A 68 -0.49 3.58 -22.89
C SER A 68 -1.74 3.36 -22.02
N VAL A 69 -2.61 4.36 -21.97
CA VAL A 69 -3.88 4.31 -21.25
C VAL A 69 -5.03 4.46 -22.25
N ALA A 70 -5.87 3.43 -22.33
CA ALA A 70 -7.10 3.51 -23.11
C ALA A 70 -8.14 4.30 -22.30
N ARG A 71 -8.51 5.49 -22.77
CA ARG A 71 -9.53 6.33 -22.15
C ARG A 71 -10.93 6.01 -22.68
N PRO A 72 -11.99 6.19 -21.87
CA PRO A 72 -13.36 6.09 -22.36
C PRO A 72 -13.59 7.08 -23.54
N VAL A 73 -14.22 6.60 -24.62
CA VAL A 73 -14.42 7.41 -25.83
C VAL A 73 -15.52 8.45 -25.65
N HIS A 74 -16.55 8.11 -24.85
CA HIS A 74 -17.66 9.02 -24.60
C HIS A 74 -17.54 9.65 -23.21
N HIS A 75 -17.79 10.96 -23.14
CA HIS A 75 -17.78 11.72 -21.89
C HIS A 75 -16.44 11.62 -21.14
N THR A 76 -15.32 11.67 -21.86
CA THR A 76 -13.97 11.41 -21.36
C THR A 76 -13.66 12.16 -20.06
N ASP A 77 -14.09 13.42 -19.94
CA ASP A 77 -13.81 14.28 -18.78
C ASP A 77 -14.82 14.10 -17.62
N GLN A 78 -15.79 13.20 -17.77
CA GLN A 78 -16.79 12.92 -16.73
C GLN A 78 -16.51 11.59 -15.99
N TRP A 79 -15.41 10.92 -16.31
CA TRP A 79 -15.01 9.68 -15.68
C TRP A 79 -14.00 9.94 -14.57
N PHE A 80 -14.35 9.57 -13.35
CA PHE A 80 -13.39 9.49 -12.26
C PHE A 80 -12.49 8.27 -12.48
N SER A 81 -11.21 8.49 -12.65
CA SER A 81 -10.25 7.49 -13.08
C SER A 81 -9.36 7.03 -11.91
N ILE A 82 -9.46 5.76 -11.54
CA ILE A 82 -8.65 5.15 -10.48
C ILE A 82 -7.68 4.15 -11.08
N LEU A 83 -6.39 4.26 -10.73
CA LEU A 83 -5.39 3.24 -11.02
C LEU A 83 -5.06 2.46 -9.75
N ALA A 84 -5.22 1.14 -9.77
CA ALA A 84 -4.67 0.23 -8.77
C ALA A 84 -3.40 -0.43 -9.32
N LEU A 85 -2.29 -0.33 -8.58
CA LEU A 85 -1.01 -0.93 -8.97
C LEU A 85 -0.31 -1.61 -7.78
N HIS A 86 0.68 -2.47 -8.07
CA HIS A 86 1.42 -3.23 -7.06
C HIS A 86 2.92 -3.21 -7.36
N GLN A 87 3.61 -2.16 -6.91
CA GLN A 87 5.02 -1.87 -7.24
C GLN A 87 5.75 -1.25 -6.04
N ASN A 88 7.10 -1.35 -6.02
CA ASN A 88 7.89 -0.56 -5.08
C ASN A 88 7.70 0.94 -5.36
N ARG A 89 7.36 1.71 -4.33
CA ARG A 89 7.16 3.16 -4.40
C ARG A 89 8.40 3.94 -3.98
N LEU A 90 9.09 3.44 -2.95
CA LEU A 90 10.26 4.08 -2.37
C LEU A 90 11.52 3.26 -2.68
N PRO A 91 12.64 3.94 -2.77
CA PRO A 91 13.91 3.26 -2.89
C PRO A 91 14.20 2.42 -1.62
N ARG A 92 14.58 1.16 -1.78
CA ARG A 92 14.93 0.26 -0.68
C ARG A 92 16.41 -0.11 -0.72
N GLY A 93 17.17 0.18 0.37
CA GLY A 93 18.55 -0.25 0.58
C GLY A 93 19.64 0.60 -0.09
N ALA A 94 20.89 0.40 0.33
CA ALA A 94 22.06 1.18 -0.09
C ALA A 94 22.57 0.86 -1.52
N THR A 95 22.09 -0.20 -2.15
CA THR A 95 22.45 -0.62 -3.53
C THR A 95 21.51 -0.09 -4.59
N MET A 96 20.84 1.00 -4.30
CA MET A 96 19.80 1.55 -5.14
C MET A 96 20.34 2.23 -6.41
N GLY A 97 20.40 1.42 -7.46
CA GLY A 97 20.26 1.96 -8.79
C GLY A 97 18.86 2.58 -8.95
N THR A 98 18.74 3.63 -9.74
CA THR A 98 17.51 4.40 -10.02
C THR A 98 16.32 3.59 -10.57
N LYS A 99 16.38 2.25 -10.59
CA LYS A 99 15.48 1.36 -11.35
C LYS A 99 14.73 0.34 -10.49
N GLY A 100 14.93 0.30 -9.18
CA GLY A 100 14.29 -0.69 -8.29
C GLY A 100 12.94 -0.22 -7.70
N TYR A 101 12.32 0.84 -8.23
CA TYR A 101 11.04 1.39 -7.81
C TYR A 101 10.43 2.23 -8.93
N ILE A 102 9.14 2.53 -8.82
CA ILE A 102 8.43 3.38 -9.77
C ILE A 102 8.26 4.77 -9.17
N LYS A 103 8.69 5.79 -9.93
CA LYS A 103 8.47 7.19 -9.54
C LYS A 103 7.03 7.58 -9.81
N GLU A 104 6.40 8.29 -8.89
CA GLU A 104 5.03 8.79 -9.07
C GLU A 104 4.91 9.64 -10.32
N GLN A 105 5.89 10.51 -10.59
CA GLN A 105 5.93 11.37 -11.78
C GLN A 105 6.01 10.61 -13.10
N SER A 106 6.32 9.30 -13.07
CA SER A 106 6.31 8.46 -14.27
C SER A 106 4.92 7.99 -14.65
N LEU A 107 3.96 8.07 -13.72
CA LEU A 107 2.58 7.67 -13.98
C LEU A 107 1.85 8.70 -14.85
N PRO A 108 0.95 8.26 -15.75
CA PRO A 108 0.15 9.18 -16.55
C PRO A 108 -0.75 10.08 -15.69
N SER A 109 -0.81 11.35 -16.02
CA SER A 109 -1.60 12.38 -15.31
C SER A 109 -3.13 12.27 -15.53
N CYS A 110 -3.57 11.30 -16.30
CA CYS A 110 -5.00 11.11 -16.59
C CYS A 110 -5.79 10.40 -15.50
N PHE A 111 -5.19 10.08 -14.37
CA PHE A 111 -5.84 9.49 -13.21
C PHE A 111 -6.21 10.59 -12.21
N ASP A 112 -7.30 10.38 -11.47
CA ASP A 112 -7.69 11.23 -10.34
C ASP A 112 -7.14 10.65 -9.03
N LEU A 113 -7.07 9.32 -8.94
CA LEU A 113 -6.62 8.60 -7.75
C LEU A 113 -5.74 7.40 -8.13
N VAL A 114 -4.66 7.20 -7.39
CA VAL A 114 -3.79 6.02 -7.51
C VAL A 114 -3.79 5.26 -6.19
N VAL A 115 -4.27 4.01 -6.20
CA VAL A 115 -4.19 3.09 -5.06
C VAL A 115 -2.90 2.29 -5.21
N TRP A 116 -1.93 2.57 -4.33
CA TRP A 116 -0.61 1.99 -4.38
C TRP A 116 -0.48 0.78 -3.44
N GLY A 117 -0.46 -0.42 -3.99
CA GLY A 117 -0.16 -1.65 -3.29
C GLY A 117 1.35 -1.97 -3.24
N HIS A 118 1.71 -3.12 -2.71
CA HIS A 118 3.06 -3.61 -2.44
C HIS A 118 3.71 -3.04 -1.19
N GLU A 119 3.60 -1.74 -0.94
CA GLU A 119 4.09 -1.15 0.29
C GLU A 119 3.20 -1.56 1.46
N HIS A 120 3.82 -2.04 2.56
CA HIS A 120 3.08 -2.60 3.70
C HIS A 120 2.74 -1.56 4.77
N GLU A 121 3.41 -0.42 4.73
CA GLU A 121 3.14 0.70 5.63
C GLU A 121 1.76 1.31 5.35
N CYS A 122 0.93 1.42 6.39
CA CYS A 122 -0.38 2.06 6.29
C CYS A 122 -0.24 3.58 6.39
N MET A 123 -0.64 4.30 5.34
CA MET A 123 -0.57 5.76 5.27
C MET A 123 -1.94 6.43 5.17
N ILE A 124 -3.03 5.69 5.45
CA ILE A 124 -4.40 6.22 5.33
C ILE A 124 -5.10 6.42 6.68
N GLY A 125 -4.44 6.14 7.81
CA GLY A 125 -5.04 6.16 9.14
C GLY A 125 -5.64 7.51 9.57
N GLY A 126 -5.14 8.62 9.03
CA GLY A 126 -5.68 9.97 9.26
C GLY A 126 -6.77 10.41 8.28
N GLY A 127 -7.26 9.51 7.41
CA GLY A 127 -8.27 9.86 6.40
C GLY A 127 -7.74 10.85 5.36
N MET A 128 -8.59 11.76 4.90
CA MET A 128 -8.24 12.76 3.88
C MET A 128 -7.08 13.67 4.33
N ASP A 129 -7.00 13.99 5.62
CA ASP A 129 -5.97 14.88 6.17
C ASP A 129 -4.56 14.24 6.19
N ALA A 130 -4.49 12.92 6.12
CA ALA A 130 -3.21 12.18 6.07
C ALA A 130 -2.69 11.96 4.64
N LEU A 131 -3.51 12.24 3.62
CA LEU A 131 -3.09 12.10 2.25
C LEU A 131 -2.16 13.26 1.89
N PRO A 132 -1.01 12.98 1.26
CA PRO A 132 -0.11 14.05 0.85
C PRO A 132 -0.82 14.95 -0.16
N ASP A 133 -0.68 16.26 0.03
CA ASP A 133 -1.09 17.21 -0.99
C ASP A 133 -0.34 16.88 -2.28
N SER A 134 -1.08 16.67 -3.34
CA SER A 134 -0.52 16.36 -4.67
C SER A 134 0.04 17.64 -5.34
N VAL A 135 1.02 18.27 -4.68
CA VAL A 135 1.61 19.51 -5.19
C VAL A 135 2.37 19.27 -6.51
N GLU A 136 2.84 18.05 -6.73
CA GLU A 136 3.65 17.69 -7.91
C GLU A 136 2.91 16.83 -8.95
N ASN A 137 1.81 16.18 -8.56
CA ASN A 137 1.06 15.27 -9.43
C ASN A 137 -0.37 15.76 -9.60
N GLU A 138 -0.96 15.51 -10.75
CA GLU A 138 -2.37 15.82 -11.02
C GLU A 138 -3.34 14.81 -10.37
N PHE A 139 -2.82 13.82 -9.64
CA PHE A 139 -3.58 12.77 -8.95
C PHE A 139 -3.14 12.62 -7.50
N VAL A 140 -4.02 12.07 -6.67
CA VAL A 140 -3.71 11.73 -5.28
C VAL A 140 -3.27 10.26 -5.18
N VAL A 141 -2.23 10.00 -4.38
CA VAL A 141 -1.76 8.64 -4.09
C VAL A 141 -2.28 8.17 -2.74
N VAL A 142 -2.96 7.03 -2.73
CA VAL A 142 -3.47 6.34 -1.53
C VAL A 142 -2.67 5.06 -1.33
N GLN A 143 -1.97 4.95 -0.20
CA GLN A 143 -1.21 3.77 0.19
C GLN A 143 -1.86 3.13 1.43
N PRO A 144 -2.72 2.11 1.24
CA PRO A 144 -3.43 1.50 2.37
C PRO A 144 -2.55 0.60 3.23
N GLY A 145 -1.45 0.13 2.71
CA GLY A 145 -0.58 -0.83 3.38
C GLY A 145 -1.15 -2.25 3.38
N SER A 146 -0.54 -3.12 4.20
CA SER A 146 -1.02 -4.49 4.40
C SER A 146 -2.07 -4.54 5.52
N THR A 147 -2.99 -5.52 5.43
CA THR A 147 -4.04 -5.73 6.46
C THR A 147 -3.53 -6.47 7.70
N VAL A 148 -2.31 -7.00 7.65
CA VAL A 148 -1.61 -7.65 8.78
C VAL A 148 -0.14 -7.26 8.73
N ALA A 149 0.57 -7.38 9.85
CA ALA A 149 2.02 -7.27 9.84
C ALA A 149 2.63 -8.54 9.22
N THR A 150 3.40 -8.37 8.15
CA THR A 150 4.10 -9.47 7.46
C THR A 150 5.57 -9.56 7.86
N ALA A 151 6.12 -8.49 8.43
CA ALA A 151 7.45 -8.42 8.99
C ALA A 151 7.46 -7.50 10.23
N LEU A 152 8.41 -7.75 11.14
CA LEU A 152 8.62 -6.90 12.31
C LEU A 152 9.58 -5.76 11.93
N VAL A 153 9.05 -4.76 11.23
CA VAL A 153 9.74 -3.54 10.82
C VAL A 153 8.92 -2.31 11.22
N GLU A 154 9.57 -1.18 11.40
CA GLU A 154 8.96 0.05 11.95
C GLU A 154 7.72 0.49 11.14
N GLY A 155 7.79 0.49 9.81
CA GLY A 155 6.66 0.87 8.96
C GLY A 155 5.42 -0.03 9.12
N GLU A 156 5.62 -1.30 9.54
CA GLU A 156 4.51 -2.23 9.78
C GLU A 156 3.96 -2.17 11.22
N ALA A 157 4.64 -1.47 12.14
CA ALA A 157 4.14 -1.24 13.50
C ALA A 157 2.98 -0.25 13.54
N LYS A 158 2.78 0.55 12.48
CA LYS A 158 1.66 1.48 12.37
C LYS A 158 0.32 0.75 12.39
N PRO A 159 -0.74 1.35 13.01
CA PRO A 159 -2.08 0.78 13.00
C PRO A 159 -2.55 0.48 11.57
N LYS A 160 -3.12 -0.69 11.37
CA LYS A 160 -3.62 -1.14 10.07
C LYS A 160 -5.05 -0.70 9.84
N HIS A 161 -5.36 -0.31 8.61
CA HIS A 161 -6.68 0.16 8.20
C HIS A 161 -7.08 -0.44 6.85
N VAL A 162 -8.36 -0.57 6.65
CA VAL A 162 -8.99 -0.56 5.33
C VAL A 162 -9.69 0.77 5.14
N ALA A 163 -10.17 1.08 3.94
CA ALA A 163 -10.87 2.33 3.70
C ALA A 163 -12.15 2.13 2.91
N LEU A 164 -13.14 2.96 3.22
CA LEU A 164 -14.31 3.16 2.39
C LEU A 164 -14.04 4.37 1.49
N LEU A 165 -13.94 4.12 0.18
CA LEU A 165 -13.83 5.17 -0.84
C LEU A 165 -15.21 5.43 -1.43
N SER A 166 -15.68 6.67 -1.32
CA SER A 166 -16.93 7.15 -1.92
C SER A 166 -16.61 8.09 -3.07
N VAL A 167 -17.26 7.90 -4.21
CA VAL A 167 -17.08 8.73 -5.42
C VAL A 167 -18.43 9.21 -5.91
N LEU A 168 -18.55 10.51 -6.17
CA LEU A 168 -19.75 11.17 -6.72
C LEU A 168 -19.31 12.21 -7.76
N GLY A 169 -19.42 11.87 -9.03
CA GLY A 169 -18.87 12.69 -10.11
C GLY A 169 -17.35 12.84 -9.99
N ASP A 170 -16.89 14.07 -9.86
CA ASP A 170 -15.48 14.45 -9.63
C ASP A 170 -15.08 14.49 -8.14
N LYS A 171 -16.07 14.40 -7.24
CA LYS A 171 -15.84 14.45 -5.80
C LYS A 171 -15.64 13.07 -5.24
N TRP A 172 -14.71 12.95 -4.31
CA TRP A 172 -14.44 11.71 -3.61
C TRP A 172 -14.12 11.95 -2.13
N ASN A 173 -14.29 10.92 -1.33
CA ASN A 173 -13.95 10.93 0.08
C ASN A 173 -13.45 9.55 0.50
N LEU A 174 -12.44 9.52 1.39
CA LEU A 174 -11.85 8.32 1.93
C LEU A 174 -12.01 8.30 3.45
N VAL A 175 -12.72 7.29 3.95
CA VAL A 175 -12.91 7.07 5.38
C VAL A 175 -12.13 5.85 5.81
N PRO A 176 -11.06 6.00 6.63
CA PRO A 176 -10.30 4.88 7.15
C PRO A 176 -11.11 4.12 8.20
N ILE A 177 -11.01 2.81 8.17
CA ILE A 177 -11.63 1.89 9.12
C ILE A 177 -10.50 1.10 9.79
N PRO A 178 -10.25 1.29 11.10
CA PRO A 178 -9.17 0.61 11.79
C PRO A 178 -9.43 -0.91 11.90
N LEU A 179 -8.37 -1.70 11.72
CA LEU A 179 -8.40 -3.15 11.89
C LEU A 179 -8.04 -3.49 13.33
N THR A 180 -9.05 -3.63 14.18
CA THR A 180 -8.90 -3.81 15.63
C THR A 180 -8.45 -5.21 16.05
N THR A 181 -8.50 -6.20 15.15
CA THR A 181 -8.10 -7.60 15.42
C THR A 181 -6.63 -7.87 15.06
N VAL A 182 -5.94 -6.92 14.47
CA VAL A 182 -4.51 -7.05 14.14
C VAL A 182 -3.70 -6.98 15.42
N ARG A 183 -2.81 -7.98 15.63
CA ARG A 183 -1.92 -7.98 16.79
C ARG A 183 -0.94 -6.81 16.68
N PRO A 184 -0.93 -5.86 17.63
CA PRO A 184 0.03 -4.79 17.65
C PRO A 184 1.42 -5.30 18.03
N PHE A 185 2.46 -4.60 17.58
CA PHE A 185 3.82 -4.76 18.06
C PHE A 185 4.52 -3.41 18.11
N VAL A 186 5.59 -3.33 18.88
CA VAL A 186 6.46 -2.16 18.97
C VAL A 186 7.88 -2.59 18.62
N ILE A 187 8.60 -1.75 17.91
CA ILE A 187 10.01 -1.89 17.62
C ILE A 187 10.73 -0.63 18.06
N LYS A 188 11.89 -0.79 18.67
CA LYS A 188 12.74 0.32 19.10
C LYS A 188 14.20 -0.06 18.91
N GLU A 189 14.97 0.84 18.37
CA GLU A 189 16.42 0.77 18.40
C GLU A 189 16.93 1.42 19.70
N VAL A 190 17.78 0.72 20.41
CA VAL A 190 18.34 1.19 21.69
C VAL A 190 19.85 1.29 21.54
N ALA A 191 20.37 2.51 21.54
CA ALA A 191 21.79 2.75 21.64
C ALA A 191 22.21 2.64 23.12
N LEU A 192 22.98 1.62 23.46
CA LEU A 192 23.41 1.38 24.85
C LEU A 192 24.24 2.54 25.42
N GLU A 193 25.00 3.20 24.55
CA GLU A 193 25.82 4.38 24.92
C GLU A 193 25.00 5.51 25.57
N ASP A 194 23.73 5.64 25.21
CA ASP A 194 22.83 6.66 25.77
C ASP A 194 22.41 6.35 27.22
N HIS A 195 22.72 5.16 27.71
CA HIS A 195 22.26 4.65 29.00
C HIS A 195 23.40 4.32 29.98
N ASP A 196 24.67 4.64 29.66
CA ASP A 196 25.85 4.31 30.46
C ASP A 196 25.94 5.11 31.79
N GLU A 197 25.31 6.29 31.86
CA GLU A 197 25.21 7.08 33.09
C GLU A 197 24.23 6.49 34.12
N GLU A 198 23.20 5.76 33.65
CA GLU A 198 22.12 5.22 34.46
C GLU A 198 22.38 3.77 34.89
N TYR A 199 23.04 2.99 34.02
CA TYR A 199 23.27 1.55 34.21
C TYR A 199 24.76 1.23 34.06
N ASP A 200 25.30 0.35 34.92
CA ASP A 200 26.64 -0.21 34.75
C ASP A 200 26.68 -1.23 33.63
N LEU A 201 26.77 -0.73 32.39
CA LEU A 201 26.72 -1.55 31.17
C LEU A 201 27.92 -2.47 30.96
N HIS A 202 28.98 -2.31 31.81
CA HIS A 202 30.11 -3.23 31.83
C HIS A 202 29.81 -4.53 32.61
N LYS A 203 28.68 -4.57 33.33
CA LYS A 203 28.20 -5.75 34.04
C LYS A 203 26.94 -6.30 33.40
N GLU A 204 26.85 -7.63 33.32
CA GLU A 204 25.69 -8.31 32.80
C GLU A 204 24.38 -7.90 33.49
N GLU A 205 24.40 -7.75 34.82
CA GLU A 205 23.25 -7.32 35.60
C GLU A 205 22.76 -5.90 35.23
N GLY A 206 23.69 -4.97 34.98
CA GLY A 206 23.36 -3.60 34.56
C GLY A 206 22.77 -3.57 33.15
N LEU A 207 23.37 -4.34 32.24
CA LEU A 207 22.86 -4.50 30.87
C LEU A 207 21.46 -5.11 30.86
N MET A 208 21.23 -6.18 31.63
CA MET A 208 19.91 -6.82 31.69
C MET A 208 18.86 -5.87 32.24
N ARG A 209 19.16 -5.10 33.32
CA ARG A 209 18.25 -4.08 33.85
C ARG A 209 17.88 -3.03 32.81
N CYS A 210 18.86 -2.51 32.10
CA CYS A 210 18.64 -1.53 31.04
C CYS A 210 17.66 -2.09 30.01
N LEU A 211 17.91 -3.29 29.50
CA LEU A 211 17.06 -3.92 28.50
C LEU A 211 15.64 -4.25 29.02
N GLU A 212 15.52 -4.71 30.26
CA GLU A 212 14.22 -4.95 30.90
C GLU A 212 13.40 -3.67 31.03
N ASP A 213 14.02 -2.57 31.46
CA ASP A 213 13.34 -1.28 31.58
C ASP A 213 12.93 -0.72 30.21
N GLN A 214 13.76 -0.88 29.16
CA GLN A 214 13.38 -0.52 27.80
C GLN A 214 12.18 -1.37 27.32
N VAL A 215 12.19 -2.67 27.52
CA VAL A 215 11.08 -3.56 27.14
C VAL A 215 9.81 -3.19 27.89
N ASN A 216 9.88 -2.95 29.20
CA ASN A 216 8.73 -2.54 30.01
C ASN A 216 8.15 -1.19 29.54
N ALA A 217 9.01 -0.22 29.20
CA ALA A 217 8.59 1.05 28.64
C ALA A 217 7.88 0.86 27.28
N MET A 218 8.41 -0.02 26.42
CA MET A 218 7.78 -0.35 25.13
C MET A 218 6.40 -1.02 25.32
N LEU A 219 6.30 -1.98 26.23
CA LEU A 219 5.04 -2.66 26.54
C LEU A 219 3.96 -1.70 27.02
N ALA A 220 4.34 -0.69 27.80
CA ALA A 220 3.42 0.34 28.30
C ALA A 220 2.83 1.22 27.19
N THR A 221 3.46 1.29 26.00
CA THR A 221 2.96 2.07 24.85
C THR A 221 1.99 1.28 23.97
N LEU A 222 1.91 -0.04 24.15
CA LEU A 222 1.02 -0.87 23.32
C LEU A 222 -0.45 -0.55 23.64
N PRO A 223 -1.31 -0.51 22.59
CA PRO A 223 -2.74 -0.46 22.82
C PRO A 223 -3.21 -1.73 23.54
N PRO A 224 -4.34 -1.67 24.23
CA PRO A 224 -4.91 -2.85 24.87
C PRO A 224 -5.09 -3.99 23.85
N ALA A 225 -4.92 -5.22 24.32
CA ALA A 225 -5.09 -6.38 23.45
C ALA A 225 -6.47 -6.34 22.76
N PRO A 226 -6.55 -6.73 21.47
CA PRO A 226 -7.82 -6.73 20.76
C PRO A 226 -8.81 -7.63 21.54
N THR A 227 -10.02 -7.11 21.73
CA THR A 227 -11.08 -7.89 22.35
C THR A 227 -11.35 -9.11 21.47
N PRO A 228 -11.31 -10.34 22.00
CA PRO A 228 -11.69 -11.52 21.23
C PRO A 228 -13.08 -11.28 20.62
N LEU A 229 -13.25 -11.59 19.35
CA LEU A 229 -14.60 -11.66 18.77
C LEU A 229 -15.35 -12.69 19.61
N VAL A 230 -16.29 -12.23 20.42
CA VAL A 230 -17.26 -13.11 21.07
C VAL A 230 -17.95 -13.81 19.93
N GLU A 231 -17.79 -15.14 19.83
CA GLU A 231 -18.59 -15.93 18.92
C GLU A 231 -20.04 -15.50 19.16
N ALA A 232 -20.66 -14.93 18.13
CA ALA A 232 -22.08 -14.63 18.19
C ALA A 232 -22.76 -15.98 18.44
N GLY A 233 -23.14 -16.21 19.68
CA GLY A 233 -23.81 -17.44 20.11
C GLY A 233 -25.05 -17.66 19.26
N GLU A 234 -25.26 -18.91 19.01
CA GLU A 234 -26.30 -19.61 18.28
C GLU A 234 -27.67 -18.91 18.22
#